data_6e9121b8352507d32860185f0397ccb1
#
_entry.id   6e9121b8352507d32860185f0397ccb1
#
_cell.length_a   1.000
_cell.length_b   1.000
_cell.length_c   1.000
_cell.angle_alpha   90.00
_cell.angle_beta   90.00
_cell.angle_gamma   90.00
#
_symmetry.space_group_name_H-M   'P 1'
#
loop_
_entity.id
_entity.type
_entity.pdbx_description
1 polymer ?
#
loop_
_entity_poly.entity_id
_entity_poly.type
_entity_poly.pdbx_seq_one_letter_code
_entity_poly.pdbx_strand_id
1 'polypeptide(L)'
;MTGLSTLCYIEKDGKYLMLHRTVKKNDVNKDKWIGVGGHFEVDESPEECLLREVKEETGYTLTSYQYRGIVTFVSGGGVTEYMSLFTADGFEGEPIPCDEGELEWVDIEDVWHLNIWEGDKIFFRLLDEQKEFFSLKLTYDGGDRLVAAALNGKPMELFDVLDENGNKTGITKERGVAHREGSPHATVHMWIV
;
A
#
# COMPACT_ATOMS: atom_id res chain seq x y z
N MET A 1 -0.47 -7.86 18.54
CA MET A 1 -1.27 -8.86 17.78
C MET A 1 -0.63 -9.00 16.41
N THR A 2 -0.61 -10.20 15.84
CA THR A 2 -0.02 -10.42 14.52
C THR A 2 -1.13 -10.90 13.58
N GLY A 3 -1.31 -10.22 12.45
CA GLY A 3 -2.27 -10.56 11.40
C GLY A 3 -1.57 -11.12 10.17
N LEU A 4 -2.32 -11.89 9.38
CA LEU A 4 -1.97 -12.34 8.04
C LEU A 4 -3.11 -11.95 7.11
N SER A 5 -2.78 -11.29 6.00
CA SER A 5 -3.79 -10.82 5.03
C SER A 5 -3.26 -10.85 3.61
N THR A 6 -4.16 -10.63 2.68
CA THR A 6 -3.85 -10.33 1.27
C THR A 6 -4.18 -8.89 0.95
N LEU A 7 -3.51 -8.35 -0.05
CA LEU A 7 -3.76 -7.04 -0.64
C LEU A 7 -3.57 -7.15 -2.15
N CYS A 8 -4.56 -6.82 -2.93
CA CYS A 8 -4.55 -6.95 -4.38
C CYS A 8 -4.92 -5.64 -5.08
N TYR A 9 -4.12 -5.25 -6.05
CA TYR A 9 -4.43 -4.18 -6.98
C TYR A 9 -4.82 -4.78 -8.33
N ILE A 10 -6.13 -4.73 -8.64
CA ILE A 10 -6.68 -5.20 -9.91
C ILE A 10 -6.52 -4.07 -10.92
N GLU A 11 -5.84 -4.35 -12.03
CA GLU A 11 -5.55 -3.38 -13.08
C GLU A 11 -6.43 -3.63 -14.31
N LYS A 12 -6.96 -2.52 -14.87
CA LYS A 12 -7.64 -2.52 -16.15
C LYS A 12 -7.54 -1.14 -16.81
N ASP A 13 -7.16 -1.11 -18.08
CA ASP A 13 -7.11 0.11 -18.90
C ASP A 13 -6.32 1.28 -18.24
N GLY A 14 -5.18 0.96 -17.56
CA GLY A 14 -4.34 1.94 -16.86
C GLY A 14 -4.93 2.46 -15.55
N LYS A 15 -5.89 1.75 -14.97
CA LYS A 15 -6.54 2.07 -13.70
C LYS A 15 -6.36 0.91 -12.71
N TYR A 16 -6.28 1.26 -11.41
CA TYR A 16 -6.45 0.30 -10.33
C TYR A 16 -7.88 0.35 -9.78
N LEU A 17 -8.43 -0.82 -9.43
CA LEU A 17 -9.63 -0.90 -8.61
C LEU A 17 -9.24 -0.62 -7.16
N MET A 18 -9.69 0.52 -6.64
CA MET A 18 -9.39 0.98 -5.29
C MET A 18 -10.62 0.88 -4.41
N LEU A 19 -10.44 0.48 -3.16
CA LEU A 19 -11.48 0.46 -2.13
C LEU A 19 -11.31 1.66 -1.20
N HIS A 20 -12.29 2.58 -1.20
CA HIS A 20 -12.38 3.67 -0.23
C HIS A 20 -13.07 3.17 1.05
N ARG A 21 -12.34 3.05 2.16
CA ARG A 21 -12.80 2.49 3.44
C ARG A 21 -13.66 3.49 4.20
N THR A 22 -14.97 3.50 3.98
CA THR A 22 -15.90 4.50 4.56
C THR A 22 -16.82 3.95 5.65
N VAL A 23 -17.02 2.63 5.73
CA VAL A 23 -18.10 2.03 6.52
C VAL A 23 -17.73 1.76 7.98
N LYS A 24 -16.58 1.18 8.26
CA LYS A 24 -16.18 0.77 9.63
C LYS A 24 -15.67 1.95 10.45
N LYS A 25 -16.30 2.22 11.62
CA LYS A 25 -15.92 3.37 12.50
C LYS A 25 -14.58 3.20 13.21
N ASN A 26 -14.18 1.96 13.53
CA ASN A 26 -12.94 1.63 14.26
C ASN A 26 -11.98 0.87 13.33
N ASP A 27 -11.77 1.38 12.14
CA ASP A 27 -10.87 0.83 11.15
C ASP A 27 -9.57 1.64 11.13
N VAL A 28 -8.41 0.97 11.17
CA VAL A 28 -7.09 1.61 10.99
C VAL A 28 -6.98 2.26 9.61
N ASN A 29 -7.73 1.74 8.62
CA ASN A 29 -7.81 2.25 7.26
C ASN A 29 -8.98 3.21 7.03
N LYS A 30 -9.61 3.70 8.11
CA LYS A 30 -10.76 4.61 7.94
C LYS A 30 -10.41 5.82 7.05
N ASP A 31 -11.29 6.11 6.08
CA ASP A 31 -11.14 7.15 5.05
C ASP A 31 -9.91 6.97 4.14
N LYS A 32 -9.23 5.82 4.18
CA LYS A 32 -8.13 5.50 3.28
C LYS A 32 -8.60 4.76 2.04
N TRP A 33 -7.82 4.94 0.98
CA TRP A 33 -7.93 4.19 -0.26
C TRP A 33 -6.89 3.07 -0.23
N ILE A 34 -7.35 1.83 -0.40
CA ILE A 34 -6.50 0.63 -0.37
C ILE A 34 -6.84 -0.29 -1.55
N GLY A 35 -6.08 -1.34 -1.74
CA GLY A 35 -6.44 -2.46 -2.63
C GLY A 35 -7.52 -3.34 -2.01
N VAL A 36 -7.98 -4.31 -2.77
CA VAL A 36 -8.95 -5.34 -2.36
C VAL A 36 -8.21 -6.45 -1.60
N GLY A 37 -8.81 -6.99 -0.55
CA GLY A 37 -8.23 -8.11 0.18
C GLY A 37 -8.63 -8.13 1.65
N GLY A 38 -8.26 -9.19 2.36
CA GLY A 38 -8.63 -9.37 3.75
C GLY A 38 -7.78 -10.41 4.47
N HIS A 39 -8.22 -10.80 5.65
CA HIS A 39 -7.48 -11.71 6.50
C HIS A 39 -7.63 -13.17 6.05
N PHE A 40 -6.58 -13.96 6.27
CA PHE A 40 -6.62 -15.40 6.02
C PHE A 40 -7.63 -16.09 6.93
N GLU A 41 -8.37 -17.01 6.36
CA GLU A 41 -9.10 -18.02 7.11
C GLU A 41 -8.18 -19.21 7.46
N VAL A 42 -8.70 -20.13 8.29
CA VAL A 42 -7.94 -21.32 8.67
C VAL A 42 -7.65 -22.19 7.44
N ASP A 43 -6.40 -22.64 7.32
CA ASP A 43 -5.91 -23.52 6.26
C ASP A 43 -5.85 -22.89 4.86
N GLU A 44 -6.07 -21.57 4.69
CA GLU A 44 -5.91 -20.88 3.41
C GLU A 44 -4.44 -20.63 3.05
N SER A 45 -4.10 -20.86 1.79
CA SER A 45 -2.90 -20.29 1.16
C SER A 45 -3.12 -18.81 0.81
N PRO A 46 -2.05 -18.04 0.53
CA PRO A 46 -2.19 -16.65 0.08
C PRO A 46 -3.07 -16.50 -1.17
N GLU A 47 -2.99 -17.45 -2.11
CA GLU A 47 -3.77 -17.44 -3.33
C GLU A 47 -5.26 -17.77 -3.08
N GLU A 48 -5.55 -18.71 -2.17
CA GLU A 48 -6.94 -19.05 -1.78
C GLU A 48 -7.62 -17.86 -1.11
N CYS A 49 -6.94 -17.22 -0.15
CA CYS A 49 -7.42 -15.99 0.49
C CYS A 49 -7.64 -14.88 -0.55
N LEU A 50 -6.69 -14.63 -1.44
CA LEU A 50 -6.84 -13.66 -2.52
C LEU A 50 -8.10 -13.90 -3.34
N LEU A 51 -8.29 -15.13 -3.83
CA LEU A 51 -9.40 -15.46 -4.72
C LEU A 51 -10.76 -15.33 -4.02
N ARG A 52 -10.84 -15.72 -2.73
CA ARG A 52 -12.04 -15.58 -1.92
C ARG A 52 -12.36 -14.10 -1.67
N GLU A 53 -11.41 -13.33 -1.14
CA GLU A 53 -11.61 -11.92 -0.79
C GLU A 53 -11.99 -11.07 -2.01
N VAL A 54 -11.27 -11.23 -3.14
CA VAL A 54 -11.62 -10.52 -4.37
C VAL A 54 -13.04 -10.88 -4.81
N LYS A 55 -13.45 -12.15 -4.72
CA LYS A 55 -14.79 -12.55 -5.08
C LYS A 55 -15.86 -11.96 -4.16
N GLU A 56 -15.61 -11.94 -2.86
CA GLU A 56 -16.54 -11.44 -1.84
C GLU A 56 -16.69 -9.91 -1.92
N GLU A 57 -15.59 -9.18 -2.08
CA GLU A 57 -15.60 -7.72 -2.08
C GLU A 57 -16.03 -7.11 -3.41
N THR A 58 -15.70 -7.74 -4.55
CA THR A 58 -15.89 -7.15 -5.88
C THR A 58 -16.87 -7.87 -6.78
N GLY A 59 -17.17 -9.14 -6.50
CA GLY A 59 -17.91 -10.01 -7.42
C GLY A 59 -17.09 -10.58 -8.56
N TYR A 60 -15.84 -10.13 -8.75
CA TYR A 60 -14.96 -10.62 -9.80
C TYR A 60 -14.34 -11.98 -9.46
N THR A 61 -14.03 -12.75 -10.47
CA THR A 61 -13.23 -13.97 -10.38
C THR A 61 -11.93 -13.73 -11.14
N LEU A 62 -10.80 -13.75 -10.45
CA LEU A 62 -9.49 -13.52 -11.07
C LEU A 62 -9.12 -14.69 -11.99
N THR A 63 -8.64 -14.36 -13.18
CA THR A 63 -8.14 -15.31 -14.19
C THR A 63 -6.63 -15.16 -14.42
N SER A 64 -6.07 -14.01 -14.08
CA SER A 64 -4.63 -13.73 -14.14
C SER A 64 -4.23 -12.83 -12.97
N TYR A 65 -3.24 -13.27 -12.20
CA TYR A 65 -2.69 -12.51 -11.07
C TYR A 65 -1.24 -12.90 -10.83
N GLN A 66 -0.52 -12.03 -10.12
CA GLN A 66 0.88 -12.23 -9.76
C GLN A 66 1.13 -11.91 -8.29
N TYR A 67 1.79 -12.82 -7.57
CA TYR A 67 2.29 -12.58 -6.22
C TYR A 67 3.54 -11.71 -6.30
N ARG A 68 3.45 -10.47 -5.83
CA ARG A 68 4.49 -9.44 -6.01
C ARG A 68 5.45 -9.36 -4.83
N GLY A 69 4.97 -9.63 -3.63
CA GLY A 69 5.82 -9.51 -2.44
C GLY A 69 5.07 -9.66 -1.13
N ILE A 70 5.82 -9.54 -0.04
CA ILE A 70 5.27 -9.45 1.32
C ILE A 70 5.52 -8.05 1.85
N VAL A 71 4.45 -7.38 2.29
CA VAL A 71 4.53 -6.11 3.01
C VAL A 71 4.30 -6.36 4.49
N THR A 72 5.28 -6.06 5.33
CA THR A 72 5.14 -6.10 6.78
C THR A 72 4.80 -4.72 7.29
N PHE A 73 3.56 -4.51 7.69
CA PHE A 73 3.08 -3.27 8.29
C PHE A 73 3.17 -3.36 9.81
N VAL A 74 3.90 -2.43 10.44
CA VAL A 74 4.04 -2.34 11.90
C VAL A 74 3.43 -1.02 12.35
N SER A 75 2.30 -1.07 13.08
CA SER A 75 1.68 0.12 13.65
C SER A 75 2.31 0.50 14.99
N GLY A 76 2.24 1.78 15.34
CA GLY A 76 2.68 2.28 16.66
C GLY A 76 1.89 1.71 17.84
N GLY A 77 0.74 1.09 17.60
CA GLY A 77 -0.10 0.41 18.60
C GLY A 77 0.29 -1.05 18.90
N GLY A 78 1.43 -1.54 18.38
CA GLY A 78 1.91 -2.91 18.64
C GLY A 78 1.21 -3.99 17.80
N VAL A 79 0.56 -3.61 16.72
CA VAL A 79 0.02 -4.54 15.72
C VAL A 79 1.05 -4.72 14.60
N THR A 80 1.27 -5.97 14.19
CA THR A 80 2.06 -6.32 13.02
C THR A 80 1.17 -7.08 12.04
N GLU A 81 1.07 -6.59 10.82
CA GLU A 81 0.34 -7.21 9.72
C GLU A 81 1.33 -7.67 8.65
N TYR A 82 1.23 -8.92 8.24
CA TYR A 82 1.96 -9.46 7.09
C TYR A 82 1.00 -9.59 5.92
N MET A 83 1.11 -8.71 4.95
CA MET A 83 0.23 -8.64 3.78
C MET A 83 0.91 -9.30 2.59
N SER A 84 0.29 -10.34 2.04
CA SER A 84 0.64 -10.91 0.74
C SER A 84 0.16 -9.98 -0.36
N LEU A 85 1.09 -9.29 -1.03
CA LEU A 85 0.78 -8.29 -2.04
C LEU A 85 0.67 -8.92 -3.43
N PHE A 86 -0.47 -8.71 -4.08
CA PHE A 86 -0.76 -9.19 -5.42
C PHE A 86 -1.09 -8.05 -6.38
N THR A 87 -0.89 -8.29 -7.67
CA THR A 87 -1.50 -7.54 -8.78
C THR A 87 -2.27 -8.51 -9.64
N ALA A 88 -3.37 -8.05 -10.25
CA ALA A 88 -4.17 -8.86 -11.17
C ALA A 88 -4.54 -8.03 -12.41
N ASP A 89 -4.42 -8.63 -13.58
CA ASP A 89 -4.71 -8.01 -14.88
C ASP A 89 -5.75 -8.80 -15.70
N GLY A 90 -6.26 -9.90 -15.14
CA GLY A 90 -7.32 -10.71 -15.75
C GLY A 90 -8.40 -11.07 -14.73
N PHE A 91 -9.65 -10.79 -15.07
CA PHE A 91 -10.81 -11.13 -14.26
C PHE A 91 -12.07 -11.23 -15.09
N GLU A 92 -13.06 -11.95 -14.55
CA GLU A 92 -14.39 -12.17 -15.13
C GLU A 92 -15.48 -11.90 -14.10
N GLY A 93 -16.71 -11.68 -14.56
CA GLY A 93 -17.89 -11.47 -13.70
C GLY A 93 -18.35 -10.02 -13.70
N GLU A 94 -19.37 -9.77 -12.89
CA GLU A 94 -19.99 -8.45 -12.74
C GLU A 94 -19.69 -7.88 -11.36
N PRO A 95 -19.48 -6.56 -11.25
CA PRO A 95 -19.21 -5.94 -9.95
C PRO A 95 -20.42 -6.02 -9.03
N ILE A 96 -20.15 -6.19 -7.74
CA ILE A 96 -21.15 -6.13 -6.66
C ILE A 96 -20.82 -4.96 -5.71
N PRO A 97 -21.78 -4.43 -4.95
CA PRO A 97 -21.50 -3.50 -3.85
C PRO A 97 -20.57 -4.14 -2.81
N CYS A 98 -19.58 -3.40 -2.34
CA CYS A 98 -18.70 -3.83 -1.27
C CYS A 98 -19.25 -3.38 0.10
N ASP A 99 -19.32 -4.28 1.07
CA ASP A 99 -19.82 -3.99 2.42
C ASP A 99 -18.80 -3.16 3.25
N GLU A 100 -17.57 -3.02 2.80
CA GLU A 100 -16.49 -2.35 3.53
C GLU A 100 -16.25 -0.90 3.09
N GLY A 101 -16.80 -0.51 1.93
CA GLY A 101 -16.63 0.83 1.37
C GLY A 101 -17.07 0.94 -0.07
N GLU A 102 -16.54 1.93 -0.78
CA GLU A 102 -16.85 2.21 -2.18
C GLU A 102 -15.70 1.78 -3.08
N LEU A 103 -16.01 0.98 -4.11
CA LEU A 103 -15.05 0.56 -5.13
C LEU A 103 -15.05 1.54 -6.29
N GLU A 104 -13.87 2.00 -6.69
CA GLU A 104 -13.70 2.93 -7.80
C GLU A 104 -12.47 2.57 -8.64
N TRP A 105 -12.60 2.71 -9.97
CA TRP A 105 -11.50 2.60 -10.91
C TRP A 105 -10.77 3.94 -11.00
N VAL A 106 -9.58 4.03 -10.39
CA VAL A 106 -8.77 5.23 -10.31
C VAL A 106 -7.58 5.12 -11.27
N ASP A 107 -7.31 6.16 -12.05
CA ASP A 107 -6.12 6.20 -12.90
C ASP A 107 -4.86 6.01 -12.05
N ILE A 108 -3.93 5.15 -12.52
CA ILE A 108 -2.72 4.78 -11.74
C ILE A 108 -1.92 6.03 -11.33
N GLU A 109 -1.87 7.04 -12.19
CA GLU A 109 -1.19 8.30 -11.87
C GLU A 109 -1.92 9.11 -10.79
N ASP A 110 -3.24 8.97 -10.65
CA ASP A 110 -4.04 9.69 -9.66
C ASP A 110 -4.04 9.02 -8.28
N VAL A 111 -3.71 7.72 -8.19
CA VAL A 111 -3.61 6.99 -6.91
C VAL A 111 -2.67 7.68 -5.93
N TRP A 112 -1.60 8.32 -6.42
CA TRP A 112 -0.61 9.05 -5.62
C TRP A 112 -1.20 10.24 -4.86
N HIS A 113 -2.34 10.77 -5.31
CA HIS A 113 -3.03 11.92 -4.73
C HIS A 113 -4.16 11.54 -3.78
N LEU A 114 -4.51 10.26 -3.70
CA LEU A 114 -5.51 9.75 -2.77
C LEU A 114 -5.00 9.75 -1.33
N ASN A 115 -5.92 9.67 -0.37
CA ASN A 115 -5.58 9.44 1.03
C ASN A 115 -5.15 7.98 1.26
N ILE A 116 -3.94 7.64 0.86
CA ILE A 116 -3.29 6.34 1.08
C ILE A 116 -2.26 6.44 2.22
N TRP A 117 -1.72 5.31 2.68
CA TRP A 117 -0.58 5.32 3.58
C TRP A 117 0.69 5.78 2.84
N GLU A 118 1.55 6.56 3.50
CA GLU A 118 2.80 7.01 2.87
C GLU A 118 3.71 5.83 2.45
N GLY A 119 3.66 4.72 3.20
CA GLY A 119 4.37 3.51 2.84
C GLY A 119 3.81 2.79 1.61
N ASP A 120 2.52 2.97 1.29
CA ASP A 120 1.92 2.35 0.11
C ASP A 120 2.52 2.94 -1.18
N LYS A 121 2.89 4.21 -1.16
CA LYS A 121 3.60 4.86 -2.25
C LYS A 121 4.93 4.16 -2.57
N ILE A 122 5.59 3.58 -1.57
CA ILE A 122 6.83 2.82 -1.79
C ILE A 122 6.55 1.57 -2.62
N PHE A 123 5.55 0.77 -2.25
CA PHE A 123 5.27 -0.43 -3.03
C PHE A 123 4.63 -0.12 -4.38
N PHE A 124 3.83 0.95 -4.54
CA PHE A 124 3.37 1.37 -5.88
C PHE A 124 4.56 1.67 -6.80
N ARG A 125 5.58 2.39 -6.31
CA ARG A 125 6.81 2.61 -7.06
C ARG A 125 7.52 1.29 -7.40
N LEU A 126 7.60 0.36 -6.45
CA LEU A 126 8.21 -0.96 -6.68
C LEU A 126 7.42 -1.82 -7.68
N LEU A 127 6.08 -1.74 -7.67
CA LEU A 127 5.22 -2.43 -8.64
C LEU A 127 5.47 -1.92 -10.08
N ASP A 128 5.73 -0.63 -10.23
CA ASP A 128 6.05 0.01 -11.51
C ASP A 128 7.49 -0.31 -11.97
N GLU A 129 8.49 -0.20 -11.08
CA GLU A 129 9.91 -0.28 -11.42
C GLU A 129 10.45 -1.71 -11.50
N GLN A 130 9.93 -2.66 -10.75
CA GLN A 130 10.48 -4.02 -10.66
C GLN A 130 9.45 -5.13 -10.79
N LYS A 131 9.88 -6.22 -11.42
CA LYS A 131 9.06 -7.42 -11.61
C LYS A 131 9.37 -8.55 -10.63
N GLU A 132 10.47 -8.45 -9.89
CA GLU A 132 10.91 -9.47 -8.95
C GLU A 132 10.14 -9.38 -7.64
N PHE A 133 9.96 -10.54 -6.98
CA PHE A 133 9.37 -10.63 -5.65
C PHE A 133 10.19 -9.83 -4.63
N PHE A 134 9.51 -9.10 -3.74
CA PHE A 134 10.18 -8.30 -2.70
C PHE A 134 9.57 -8.50 -1.31
N SER A 135 10.37 -8.22 -0.29
CA SER A 135 9.92 -8.05 1.09
C SER A 135 10.09 -6.59 1.50
N LEU A 136 8.98 -5.92 1.82
CA LEU A 136 8.97 -4.53 2.25
C LEU A 136 8.46 -4.45 3.70
N LYS A 137 9.25 -3.87 4.59
CA LYS A 137 8.81 -3.60 5.97
C LYS A 137 8.58 -2.10 6.15
N LEU A 138 7.41 -1.75 6.64
CA LEU A 138 6.97 -0.38 6.93
C LEU A 138 6.69 -0.26 8.44
N THR A 139 7.26 0.73 9.10
CA THR A 139 7.04 0.95 10.53
C THR A 139 6.49 2.35 10.74
N TYR A 140 5.37 2.42 11.43
CA TYR A 140 4.67 3.66 11.78
C TYR A 140 4.72 3.89 13.28
N ASP A 141 4.78 5.15 13.70
CA ASP A 141 4.62 5.55 15.11
C ASP A 141 3.15 5.63 15.52
N GLY A 142 2.88 6.01 16.78
CA GLY A 142 1.53 6.13 17.32
C GLY A 142 0.68 7.28 16.72
N GLY A 143 1.24 8.07 15.83
CA GLY A 143 0.57 9.14 15.07
C GLY A 143 0.47 8.85 13.59
N ASP A 144 0.56 7.58 13.18
CA ASP A 144 0.49 7.11 11.78
C ASP A 144 1.57 7.70 10.85
N ARG A 145 2.68 8.18 11.43
CA ARG A 145 3.82 8.66 10.67
C ARG A 145 4.73 7.49 10.32
N LEU A 146 5.15 7.38 9.06
CA LEU A 146 6.15 6.41 8.63
C LEU A 146 7.52 6.77 9.23
N VAL A 147 8.06 5.94 10.11
CA VAL A 147 9.33 6.20 10.82
C VAL A 147 10.48 5.32 10.34
N ALA A 148 10.20 4.20 9.70
CA ALA A 148 11.21 3.35 9.09
C ALA A 148 10.62 2.56 7.93
N ALA A 149 11.45 2.32 6.91
CA ALA A 149 11.17 1.39 5.81
C ALA A 149 12.41 0.54 5.53
N ALA A 150 12.20 -0.72 5.13
CA ALA A 150 13.29 -1.61 4.71
C ALA A 150 12.84 -2.48 3.54
N LEU A 151 13.64 -2.53 2.48
CA LEU A 151 13.42 -3.35 1.29
C LEU A 151 14.41 -4.53 1.30
N ASN A 152 13.90 -5.75 1.23
CA ASN A 152 14.70 -6.99 1.24
C ASN A 152 15.73 -7.00 2.39
N GLY A 153 15.29 -6.55 3.57
CA GLY A 153 16.11 -6.47 4.79
C GLY A 153 17.09 -5.29 4.84
N LYS A 154 17.16 -4.45 3.82
CA LYS A 154 18.03 -3.27 3.78
C LYS A 154 17.23 -2.00 4.12
N PRO A 155 17.68 -1.18 5.08
CA PRO A 155 17.03 0.10 5.39
C PRO A 155 16.94 1.01 4.17
N MET A 156 15.79 1.67 4.02
CA MET A 156 15.55 2.72 3.03
C MET A 156 15.73 4.10 3.67
N GLU A 157 16.16 5.06 2.87
CA GLU A 157 16.33 6.44 3.32
C GLU A 157 14.97 7.15 3.34
N LEU A 158 14.64 7.75 4.50
CA LEU A 158 13.45 8.57 4.68
C LEU A 158 13.83 10.04 4.85
N PHE A 159 13.08 10.94 4.23
CA PHE A 159 13.22 12.38 4.37
C PHE A 159 12.05 12.98 5.13
N ASP A 160 12.33 13.95 6.02
CA ASP A 160 11.31 14.85 6.54
C ASP A 160 10.86 15.79 5.41
N VAL A 161 9.56 15.87 5.16
CA VAL A 161 9.00 16.84 4.23
C VAL A 161 8.94 18.20 4.90
N LEU A 162 9.39 19.24 4.17
CA LEU A 162 9.43 20.62 4.66
C LEU A 162 8.31 21.47 4.07
N ASP A 163 7.84 22.45 4.82
CA ASP A 163 6.95 23.50 4.32
C ASP A 163 7.74 24.58 3.55
N GLU A 164 7.05 25.60 3.06
CA GLU A 164 7.62 26.75 2.31
C GLU A 164 8.61 27.57 3.17
N ASN A 165 8.53 27.49 4.50
CA ASN A 165 9.39 28.17 5.44
C ASN A 165 10.57 27.31 5.91
N GLY A 166 10.68 26.05 5.41
CA GLY A 166 11.72 25.11 5.80
C GLY A 166 11.45 24.37 7.12
N ASN A 167 10.22 24.46 7.67
CA ASN A 167 9.85 23.71 8.87
C ASN A 167 9.38 22.30 8.49
N LYS A 168 9.60 21.32 9.39
CA LYS A 168 9.10 19.97 9.23
C LYS A 168 7.58 19.94 9.29
N THR A 169 6.94 19.33 8.30
CA THR A 169 5.47 19.15 8.24
C THR A 169 4.96 18.02 9.14
N GLY A 170 5.85 17.17 9.66
CA GLY A 170 5.50 15.95 10.36
C GLY A 170 5.35 14.74 9.44
N ILE A 171 5.36 14.92 8.12
CA ILE A 171 5.31 13.85 7.12
C ILE A 171 6.74 13.41 6.81
N THR A 172 6.94 12.09 6.68
CA THR A 172 8.18 11.52 6.15
C THR A 172 7.88 10.72 4.88
N LYS A 173 8.79 10.82 3.91
CA LYS A 173 8.70 10.08 2.65
C LYS A 173 9.99 9.34 2.36
N GLU A 174 9.87 8.19 1.72
CA GLU A 174 11.04 7.51 1.17
C GLU A 174 11.64 8.34 0.03
N ARG A 175 12.95 8.27 -0.13
CA ARG A 175 13.72 9.10 -1.08
C ARG A 175 13.14 9.10 -2.51
N GLY A 176 12.86 7.92 -3.06
CA GLY A 176 12.32 7.80 -4.42
C GLY A 176 10.91 8.41 -4.54
N VAL A 177 10.07 8.21 -3.53
CA VAL A 177 8.75 8.82 -3.42
C VAL A 177 8.86 10.34 -3.30
N ALA A 178 9.73 10.85 -2.43
CA ALA A 178 9.94 12.29 -2.26
C ALA A 178 10.39 12.97 -3.57
N HIS A 179 11.27 12.32 -4.33
CA HIS A 179 11.74 12.84 -5.62
C HIS A 179 10.64 12.78 -6.69
N ARG A 180 9.87 11.70 -6.77
CA ARG A 180 8.75 11.57 -7.72
C ARG A 180 7.69 12.65 -7.51
N GLU A 181 7.34 12.93 -6.27
CA GLU A 181 6.35 13.94 -5.91
C GLU A 181 6.92 15.37 -5.84
N GLY A 182 8.24 15.56 -6.00
CA GLY A 182 8.89 16.87 -5.86
C GLY A 182 8.79 17.45 -4.44
N SER A 183 8.71 16.58 -3.41
CA SER A 183 8.53 17.01 -2.02
C SER A 183 9.77 17.75 -1.50
N PRO A 184 9.63 18.99 -0.94
CA PRO A 184 10.74 19.73 -0.37
C PRO A 184 11.36 18.99 0.81
N HIS A 185 12.69 18.84 0.83
CA HIS A 185 13.45 18.19 1.90
C HIS A 185 14.85 18.79 2.04
N ALA A 186 15.48 18.62 3.19
CA ALA A 186 16.85 19.08 3.41
C ALA A 186 17.85 18.10 2.78
N THR A 187 18.90 18.65 2.15
CA THR A 187 20.05 17.90 1.65
C THR A 187 21.34 18.45 2.25
N VAL A 188 22.33 17.59 2.45
CA VAL A 188 23.68 17.97 2.89
C VAL A 188 24.68 17.60 1.81
N HIS A 189 25.47 18.57 1.36
CA HIS A 189 26.59 18.35 0.45
C HIS A 189 27.91 18.43 1.23
N MET A 190 28.71 17.37 1.17
CA MET A 190 30.05 17.34 1.76
C MET A 190 31.08 17.38 0.63
N TRP A 191 31.96 18.38 0.67
CA TRP A 191 33.12 18.49 -0.22
C TRP A 191 34.36 17.97 0.52
N ILE A 192 35.02 16.97 -0.04
CA ILE A 192 36.33 16.51 0.43
C ILE A 192 37.36 17.19 -0.47
N VAL A 193 38.18 18.05 0.13
CA VAL A 193 39.27 18.80 -0.56
C VAL A 193 40.58 18.11 -0.26
#